data_e904bdf10139f012d3b343bb69f9c2c2
#
_entry.id   e904bdf10139f012d3b343bb69f9c2c2
#
_cell.length_a   1.000
_cell.length_b   1.000
_cell.length_c   1.000
_cell.angle_alpha   90.00
_cell.angle_beta   90.00
_cell.angle_gamma   90.00
#
_symmetry.space_group_name_H-M   'P 1'
#
loop_
_entity.id
_entity.type
_entity.pdbx_description
1 polymer ?
#
loop_
_entity_poly.entity_id
_entity_poly.type
_entity_poly.pdbx_seq_one_letter_code
_entity_poly.pdbx_strand_id
1 'polypeptide(L)'
;MSAISLDAETDLANARGGPDEISRRLESLPASSYVWRLVILLSLGGWFEVYDLFFTGYIAPGLNRSGLLTTTTQAFFGFSGIGAFVAATFAGLFVGTFFLGFLADRFGRRSIFIFALLGYTAASVAMACQTNSGGVLLWRFIAGIGIGVEIITIDAYITELVPSWMRGRAFAVNQAVMFTAVPVVAALAWWLVPLSPFGVDGWRWVVLIGAAGSMAIWVLRLYVPESPLWLARHGRTDEAVKILALLEASAGAAPLRAQQGALVAPARVVAKAGYAELFKPPYLSLVVLFMIFNLCQAFGVYGFANWVPALLVEKGITVTKSLQYSFIIAFAYPIAPLLAASFADRFERKWIICGAALAIGVFGIAFSQFTEPALLILCGVLITAANMTMSYAYHAYQTEIFPTPVRARAAGLVYSMSRVSATFSGFIVAYVLREAGVGGVFGLISTAMIIVIVAIAVFGPNVRGKPLDA
;
A
#
# COMPACT_ATOMS: atom_id res chain seq x y z
N MET A 1 -14.78 -13.93 -54.30
CA MET A 1 -13.48 -13.37 -53.89
C MET A 1 -13.60 -12.28 -52.83
N SER A 2 -14.68 -12.10 -52.09
CA SER A 2 -14.86 -10.98 -51.11
C SER A 2 -14.86 -11.36 -49.60
N ALA A 3 -15.02 -12.62 -49.25
CA ALA A 3 -15.02 -13.04 -47.85
C ALA A 3 -13.58 -13.25 -47.27
N ILE A 4 -12.67 -13.78 -48.08
CA ILE A 4 -11.30 -14.06 -47.67
C ILE A 4 -10.48 -12.77 -47.43
N SER A 5 -10.85 -11.66 -48.09
CA SER A 5 -10.14 -10.38 -47.90
C SER A 5 -10.57 -9.64 -46.62
N LEU A 6 -11.83 -9.80 -46.17
CA LEU A 6 -12.30 -9.18 -44.91
C LEU A 6 -11.71 -9.89 -43.69
N ASP A 7 -11.61 -11.22 -43.70
CA ASP A 7 -11.00 -11.97 -42.62
C ASP A 7 -9.51 -11.68 -42.48
N ALA A 8 -8.78 -11.53 -43.61
CA ALA A 8 -7.38 -11.17 -43.60
C ALA A 8 -7.09 -9.72 -43.14
N GLU A 9 -7.97 -8.76 -43.46
CA GLU A 9 -7.86 -7.39 -42.93
C GLU A 9 -8.22 -7.32 -41.44
N THR A 10 -9.19 -8.10 -41.01
CA THR A 10 -9.59 -8.20 -39.58
C THR A 10 -8.50 -8.91 -38.77
N ASP A 11 -7.88 -9.96 -39.30
CA ASP A 11 -6.74 -10.64 -38.70
C ASP A 11 -5.48 -9.75 -38.66
N LEU A 12 -5.22 -8.93 -39.68
CA LEU A 12 -4.15 -7.96 -39.70
C LEU A 12 -4.39 -6.78 -38.74
N ALA A 13 -5.63 -6.32 -38.59
CA ALA A 13 -6.00 -5.30 -37.63
C ALA A 13 -5.89 -5.83 -36.17
N ASN A 14 -6.32 -7.06 -35.94
CA ASN A 14 -6.16 -7.76 -34.67
C ASN A 14 -4.67 -8.03 -34.33
N ALA A 15 -3.85 -8.35 -35.35
CA ALA A 15 -2.41 -8.51 -35.20
C ALA A 15 -1.67 -7.19 -34.86
N ARG A 16 -2.19 -6.04 -35.30
CA ARG A 16 -1.62 -4.71 -35.03
C ARG A 16 -2.03 -4.10 -33.69
N GLY A 17 -3.12 -4.56 -33.08
CA GLY A 17 -3.65 -4.03 -31.83
C GLY A 17 -3.88 -5.08 -30.74
N GLY A 18 -3.42 -6.31 -30.95
CA GLY A 18 -3.58 -7.37 -29.95
C GLY A 18 -2.78 -7.12 -28.68
N PRO A 19 -3.19 -7.75 -27.54
CA PRO A 19 -2.54 -7.53 -26.24
C PRO A 19 -1.02 -7.75 -26.25
N ASP A 20 -0.54 -8.71 -27.02
CA ASP A 20 0.89 -9.06 -27.12
C ASP A 20 1.67 -7.99 -27.90
N GLU A 21 1.08 -7.41 -28.94
CA GLU A 21 1.69 -6.31 -29.70
C GLU A 21 1.75 -5.02 -28.85
N ILE A 22 0.65 -4.69 -28.18
CA ILE A 22 0.58 -3.55 -27.23
C ILE A 22 1.63 -3.74 -26.13
N SER A 23 1.78 -4.94 -25.58
CA SER A 23 2.78 -5.25 -24.55
C SER A 23 4.20 -5.04 -25.07
N ARG A 24 4.54 -5.55 -26.26
CA ARG A 24 5.87 -5.38 -26.87
C ARG A 24 6.21 -3.92 -27.11
N ARG A 25 5.27 -3.14 -27.63
CA ARG A 25 5.46 -1.71 -27.89
C ARG A 25 5.64 -0.92 -26.59
N LEU A 26 4.88 -1.23 -25.55
CA LEU A 26 5.08 -0.64 -24.22
C LEU A 26 6.46 -0.95 -23.65
N GLU A 27 6.92 -2.21 -23.75
CA GLU A 27 8.24 -2.63 -23.24
C GLU A 27 9.42 -1.96 -23.99
N SER A 28 9.21 -1.53 -25.23
CA SER A 28 10.22 -0.82 -26.02
C SER A 28 10.29 0.69 -25.77
N LEU A 29 9.38 1.25 -24.96
CA LEU A 29 9.35 2.69 -24.68
C LEU A 29 10.58 3.13 -23.89
N PRO A 30 11.23 4.24 -24.27
CA PRO A 30 12.24 4.87 -23.43
C PRO A 30 11.58 5.63 -22.26
N ALA A 31 12.38 5.94 -21.23
CA ALA A 31 11.93 6.80 -20.14
C ALA A 31 11.58 8.20 -20.68
N SER A 32 10.30 8.53 -20.70
CA SER A 32 9.83 9.85 -21.13
C SER A 32 9.31 10.68 -19.96
N SER A 33 9.36 11.99 -20.12
CA SER A 33 8.76 12.92 -19.15
C SER A 33 7.26 12.67 -18.96
N TYR A 34 6.59 12.17 -20.00
CA TYR A 34 5.16 11.88 -19.94
C TYR A 34 4.87 10.64 -19.08
N VAL A 35 5.65 9.57 -19.23
CA VAL A 35 5.53 8.37 -18.37
C VAL A 35 5.78 8.75 -16.90
N TRP A 36 6.80 9.57 -16.62
CA TRP A 36 7.05 10.05 -15.26
C TRP A 36 5.92 10.94 -14.72
N ARG A 37 5.31 11.79 -15.56
CA ARG A 37 4.11 12.55 -15.16
C ARG A 37 2.95 11.62 -14.78
N LEU A 38 2.72 10.55 -15.54
CA LEU A 38 1.69 9.56 -15.18
C LEU A 38 2.00 8.87 -13.86
N VAL A 39 3.25 8.45 -13.63
CA VAL A 39 3.68 7.86 -12.35
C VAL A 39 3.40 8.83 -11.20
N ILE A 40 3.76 10.11 -11.33
CA ILE A 40 3.50 11.13 -10.29
C ILE A 40 2.01 11.34 -10.08
N LEU A 41 1.19 11.40 -11.14
CA LEU A 41 -0.27 11.55 -11.01
C LEU A 41 -0.92 10.36 -10.29
N LEU A 42 -0.45 9.14 -10.59
CA LEU A 42 -0.89 7.93 -9.88
C LEU A 42 -0.44 7.97 -8.41
N SER A 43 0.81 8.39 -8.16
CA SER A 43 1.35 8.53 -6.81
C SER A 43 0.62 9.57 -5.97
N LEU A 44 0.19 10.68 -6.56
CA LEU A 44 -0.63 11.69 -5.88
C LEU A 44 -2.02 11.14 -5.53
N GLY A 45 -2.52 10.19 -6.31
CA GLY A 45 -3.71 9.44 -5.94
C GLY A 45 -3.50 8.64 -4.67
N GLY A 46 -2.47 7.79 -4.65
CA GLY A 46 -2.10 7.00 -3.47
C GLY A 46 -1.65 7.85 -2.28
N TRP A 47 -1.22 9.09 -2.50
CA TRP A 47 -0.89 10.03 -1.44
C TRP A 47 -2.08 10.29 -0.52
N PHE A 48 -3.28 10.53 -1.07
CA PHE A 48 -4.49 10.74 -0.27
C PHE A 48 -4.99 9.46 0.38
N GLU A 49 -4.73 8.31 -0.23
CA GLU A 49 -4.98 7.00 0.36
C GLU A 49 -4.12 6.82 1.62
N VAL A 50 -2.81 7.08 1.53
CA VAL A 50 -1.89 7.02 2.68
C VAL A 50 -2.28 8.06 3.73
N TYR A 51 -2.66 9.28 3.32
CA TYR A 51 -3.18 10.31 4.23
C TYR A 51 -4.38 9.78 5.02
N ASP A 52 -5.38 9.22 4.33
CA ASP A 52 -6.60 8.70 4.96
C ASP A 52 -6.30 7.49 5.86
N LEU A 53 -5.42 6.58 5.45
CA LEU A 53 -5.02 5.44 6.26
C LEU A 53 -4.33 5.87 7.56
N PHE A 54 -3.43 6.85 7.47
CA PHE A 54 -2.61 7.28 8.61
C PHE A 54 -3.34 8.26 9.54
N PHE A 55 -4.26 9.10 9.04
CA PHE A 55 -5.00 9.95 9.97
C PHE A 55 -5.73 9.14 11.05
N THR A 56 -6.05 7.86 10.78
CA THR A 56 -6.68 6.95 11.75
C THR A 56 -6.00 7.00 13.12
N GLY A 57 -4.68 6.90 13.15
CA GLY A 57 -3.91 6.99 14.39
C GLY A 57 -3.77 8.41 14.93
N TYR A 58 -3.60 9.38 14.04
CA TYR A 58 -3.33 10.78 14.43
C TYR A 58 -4.56 11.52 14.95
N ILE A 59 -5.78 11.18 14.49
CA ILE A 59 -7.02 11.77 15.03
C ILE A 59 -7.54 11.04 16.26
N ALA A 60 -7.03 9.87 16.59
CA ALA A 60 -7.49 9.04 17.70
C ALA A 60 -7.52 9.78 19.05
N PRO A 61 -6.50 10.58 19.45
CA PRO A 61 -6.58 11.39 20.67
C PRO A 61 -7.71 12.43 20.64
N GLY A 62 -8.04 12.96 19.47
CA GLY A 62 -9.14 13.91 19.28
C GLY A 62 -10.51 13.24 19.43
N LEU A 63 -10.68 12.04 18.88
CA LEU A 63 -11.90 11.22 19.03
C LEU A 63 -12.13 10.83 20.49
N ASN A 64 -11.07 10.52 21.24
CA ASN A 64 -11.16 10.25 22.66
C ASN A 64 -11.57 11.51 23.44
N ARG A 65 -10.93 12.65 23.16
CA ARG A 65 -11.24 13.93 23.84
C ARG A 65 -12.67 14.42 23.58
N SER A 66 -13.20 14.17 22.37
CA SER A 66 -14.60 14.52 22.04
C SER A 66 -15.64 13.59 22.70
N GLY A 67 -15.21 12.52 23.37
CA GLY A 67 -16.08 11.53 23.98
C GLY A 67 -16.75 10.55 23.01
N LEU A 68 -16.49 10.68 21.70
CA LEU A 68 -17.08 9.80 20.67
C LEU A 68 -16.52 8.38 20.73
N LEU A 69 -15.21 8.22 20.97
CA LEU A 69 -14.55 6.91 21.05
C LEU A 69 -13.63 6.88 22.27
N THR A 70 -14.23 6.68 23.43
CA THR A 70 -13.50 6.47 24.69
C THR A 70 -13.16 5.00 24.87
N THR A 71 -12.28 4.69 25.83
CA THR A 71 -11.91 3.30 26.18
C THR A 71 -13.10 2.46 26.64
N THR A 72 -14.18 3.11 27.11
CA THR A 72 -15.42 2.48 27.59
C THR A 72 -16.51 2.41 26.53
N THR A 73 -16.37 3.12 25.41
CA THR A 73 -17.36 3.10 24.33
C THR A 73 -17.37 1.72 23.68
N GLN A 74 -18.41 0.93 23.94
CA GLN A 74 -18.58 -0.38 23.31
C GLN A 74 -18.98 -0.22 21.84
N ALA A 75 -18.32 -0.97 20.98
CA ALA A 75 -18.64 -1.14 19.58
C ALA A 75 -19.05 -2.60 19.31
N PHE A 76 -19.21 -2.97 18.05
CA PHE A 76 -19.59 -4.34 17.68
C PHE A 76 -18.59 -5.37 18.21
N PHE A 77 -19.08 -6.56 18.56
CA PHE A 77 -18.31 -7.71 19.09
C PHE A 77 -17.53 -7.44 20.40
N GLY A 78 -17.98 -6.50 21.23
CA GLY A 78 -17.33 -6.19 22.51
C GLY A 78 -16.02 -5.42 22.40
N PHE A 79 -15.66 -4.97 21.22
CA PHE A 79 -14.51 -4.08 21.01
C PHE A 79 -14.86 -2.64 21.37
N SER A 80 -13.89 -1.89 21.88
CA SER A 80 -14.13 -0.54 22.38
C SER A 80 -13.12 0.47 21.84
N GLY A 81 -13.54 1.71 21.79
CA GLY A 81 -12.72 2.89 21.57
C GLY A 81 -11.91 2.89 20.28
N ILE A 82 -10.66 3.32 20.38
CA ILE A 82 -9.73 3.49 19.24
C ILE A 82 -9.42 2.15 18.55
N GLY A 83 -9.37 1.05 19.30
CA GLY A 83 -9.17 -0.29 18.71
C GLY A 83 -10.25 -0.66 17.71
N ALA A 84 -11.51 -0.36 18.00
CA ALA A 84 -12.63 -0.57 17.09
C ALA A 84 -12.53 0.33 15.84
N PHE A 85 -12.03 1.57 15.99
CA PHE A 85 -11.84 2.50 14.89
C PHE A 85 -10.74 2.03 13.91
N VAL A 86 -9.59 1.63 14.44
CA VAL A 86 -8.50 1.05 13.65
C VAL A 86 -8.97 -0.24 12.95
N ALA A 87 -9.64 -1.12 13.68
CA ALA A 87 -10.14 -2.36 13.13
C ALA A 87 -11.22 -2.17 12.05
N ALA A 88 -12.13 -1.21 12.22
CA ALA A 88 -13.11 -0.85 11.19
C ALA A 88 -12.43 -0.42 9.89
N THR A 89 -11.34 0.37 9.98
CA THR A 89 -10.53 0.78 8.82
C THR A 89 -9.98 -0.44 8.08
N PHE A 90 -9.27 -1.32 8.79
CA PHE A 90 -8.60 -2.47 8.16
C PHE A 90 -9.57 -3.58 7.74
N ALA A 91 -10.70 -3.75 8.46
CA ALA A 91 -11.77 -4.64 8.03
C ALA A 91 -12.38 -4.18 6.70
N GLY A 92 -12.65 -2.88 6.57
CA GLY A 92 -13.09 -2.29 5.30
C GLY A 92 -12.07 -2.49 4.19
N LEU A 93 -10.81 -2.20 4.46
CA LEU A 93 -9.71 -2.37 3.53
C LEU A 93 -9.56 -3.84 3.08
N PHE A 94 -9.70 -4.80 3.99
CA PHE A 94 -9.72 -6.21 3.67
C PHE A 94 -10.88 -6.57 2.74
N VAL A 95 -12.11 -6.11 3.04
CA VAL A 95 -13.27 -6.33 2.18
C VAL A 95 -13.06 -5.74 0.79
N GLY A 96 -12.57 -4.50 0.71
CA GLY A 96 -12.28 -3.84 -0.56
C GLY A 96 -11.23 -4.59 -1.38
N THR A 97 -10.12 -4.96 -0.74
CA THR A 97 -9.00 -5.64 -1.39
C THR A 97 -9.37 -7.04 -1.87
N PHE A 98 -10.01 -7.84 -1.00
CA PHE A 98 -10.24 -9.26 -1.25
C PHE A 98 -11.49 -9.52 -2.09
N PHE A 99 -12.60 -8.86 -1.75
CA PHE A 99 -13.87 -9.13 -2.42
C PHE A 99 -14.16 -8.21 -3.60
N LEU A 100 -13.61 -6.99 -3.63
CA LEU A 100 -13.91 -6.00 -4.65
C LEU A 100 -12.74 -5.69 -5.60
N GLY A 101 -11.56 -6.27 -5.36
CA GLY A 101 -10.38 -6.07 -6.21
C GLY A 101 -10.59 -6.42 -7.69
N PHE A 102 -11.51 -7.36 -7.99
CA PHE A 102 -11.88 -7.72 -9.37
C PHE A 102 -12.60 -6.60 -10.14
N LEU A 103 -13.14 -5.59 -9.44
CA LEU A 103 -13.85 -4.49 -10.09
C LEU A 103 -12.95 -3.72 -11.06
N ALA A 104 -11.66 -3.54 -10.71
CA ALA A 104 -10.71 -2.88 -11.60
C ALA A 104 -10.45 -3.68 -12.88
N ASP A 105 -10.51 -5.02 -12.82
CA ASP A 105 -10.41 -5.87 -14.00
C ASP A 105 -11.64 -5.76 -14.89
N ARG A 106 -12.82 -5.63 -14.30
CA ARG A 106 -14.10 -5.60 -15.01
C ARG A 106 -14.44 -4.23 -15.61
N PHE A 107 -14.25 -3.16 -14.85
CA PHE A 107 -14.69 -1.79 -15.21
C PHE A 107 -13.58 -0.87 -15.72
N GLY A 108 -12.35 -1.33 -15.70
CA GLY A 108 -11.18 -0.55 -16.11
C GLY A 108 -10.45 0.09 -14.94
N ARG A 109 -9.14 0.27 -15.13
CA ARG A 109 -8.27 0.84 -14.08
C ARG A 109 -8.64 2.28 -13.79
N ARG A 110 -8.86 3.08 -14.84
CA ARG A 110 -9.22 4.49 -14.74
C ARG A 110 -10.54 4.69 -13.99
N SER A 111 -11.58 3.95 -14.35
CA SER A 111 -12.89 4.09 -13.72
C SER A 111 -12.82 3.82 -12.22
N ILE A 112 -12.21 2.70 -11.82
CA ILE A 112 -12.08 2.35 -10.41
C ILE A 112 -11.20 3.35 -9.67
N PHE A 113 -10.08 3.78 -10.26
CA PHE A 113 -9.20 4.80 -9.69
C PHE A 113 -9.90 6.14 -9.41
N ILE A 114 -10.87 6.52 -10.26
CA ILE A 114 -11.67 7.74 -10.08
C ILE A 114 -12.77 7.54 -9.03
N PHE A 115 -13.56 6.46 -9.14
CA PHE A 115 -14.73 6.27 -8.29
C PHE A 115 -14.41 5.80 -6.89
N ALA A 116 -13.32 5.03 -6.69
CA ALA A 116 -12.87 4.64 -5.36
C ALA A 116 -12.50 5.88 -4.52
N LEU A 117 -11.74 6.83 -5.10
CA LEU A 117 -11.40 8.09 -4.44
C LEU A 117 -12.63 8.87 -4.01
N LEU A 118 -13.61 9.03 -4.90
CA LEU A 118 -14.87 9.72 -4.56
C LEU A 118 -15.61 9.01 -3.44
N GLY A 119 -15.67 7.67 -3.52
CA GLY A 119 -16.39 6.84 -2.55
C GLY A 119 -15.82 6.98 -1.13
N TYR A 120 -14.51 6.80 -0.96
CA TYR A 120 -13.93 6.92 0.38
C TYR A 120 -13.83 8.39 0.86
N THR A 121 -13.67 9.35 -0.05
CA THR A 121 -13.72 10.77 0.31
C THR A 121 -15.10 11.15 0.84
N ALA A 122 -16.17 10.75 0.16
CA ALA A 122 -17.54 10.99 0.61
C ALA A 122 -17.81 10.30 1.96
N ALA A 123 -17.32 9.07 2.13
CA ALA A 123 -17.44 8.35 3.40
C ALA A 123 -16.67 9.04 4.54
N SER A 124 -15.46 9.56 4.27
CA SER A 124 -14.67 10.31 5.25
C SER A 124 -15.33 11.63 5.64
N VAL A 125 -15.94 12.36 4.70
CA VAL A 125 -16.76 13.55 5.00
C VAL A 125 -17.97 13.17 5.84
N ALA A 126 -18.70 12.12 5.45
CA ALA A 126 -19.85 11.64 6.23
C ALA A 126 -19.44 11.23 7.65
N MET A 127 -18.28 10.59 7.81
CA MET A 127 -17.70 10.27 9.12
C MET A 127 -17.44 11.53 9.95
N ALA A 128 -16.85 12.57 9.35
CA ALA A 128 -16.55 13.82 10.02
C ALA A 128 -17.81 14.57 10.50
N CYS A 129 -18.97 14.30 9.92
CA CYS A 129 -20.25 14.88 10.32
C CYS A 129 -20.97 14.07 11.41
N GLN A 130 -20.48 12.89 11.80
CA GLN A 130 -21.17 12.05 12.79
C GLN A 130 -21.06 12.61 14.21
N THR A 131 -22.12 12.37 14.99
CA THR A 131 -22.22 12.74 16.40
C THR A 131 -22.26 11.53 17.34
N ASN A 132 -22.22 10.32 16.79
CA ASN A 132 -22.24 9.09 17.55
C ASN A 132 -21.12 8.12 17.08
N SER A 133 -20.68 7.25 17.98
CA SER A 133 -19.60 6.29 17.73
C SER A 133 -19.95 5.29 16.63
N GLY A 134 -21.18 4.79 16.58
CA GLY A 134 -21.61 3.82 15.57
C GLY A 134 -21.53 4.39 14.15
N GLY A 135 -21.94 5.63 13.95
CA GLY A 135 -21.82 6.33 12.66
C GLY A 135 -20.36 6.55 12.26
N VAL A 136 -19.49 6.97 13.21
CA VAL A 136 -18.06 7.12 12.95
C VAL A 136 -17.45 5.79 12.49
N LEU A 137 -17.72 4.68 13.18
CA LEU A 137 -17.19 3.37 12.84
C LEU A 137 -17.74 2.83 11.52
N LEU A 138 -19.05 3.02 11.26
CA LEU A 138 -19.67 2.59 10.01
C LEU A 138 -19.04 3.29 8.79
N TRP A 139 -18.98 4.64 8.84
CA TRP A 139 -18.41 5.39 7.74
C TRP A 139 -16.90 5.15 7.58
N ARG A 140 -16.18 4.88 8.68
CA ARG A 140 -14.78 4.49 8.63
C ARG A 140 -14.59 3.13 7.95
N PHE A 141 -15.46 2.17 8.21
CA PHE A 141 -15.47 0.87 7.52
C PHE A 141 -15.73 1.05 6.01
N ILE A 142 -16.72 1.87 5.64
CA ILE A 142 -17.05 2.16 4.24
C ILE A 142 -15.88 2.85 3.53
N ALA A 143 -15.24 3.83 4.17
CA ALA A 143 -14.04 4.47 3.64
C ALA A 143 -12.92 3.45 3.42
N GLY A 144 -12.70 2.55 4.38
CA GLY A 144 -11.74 1.45 4.27
C GLY A 144 -11.96 0.57 3.04
N ILE A 145 -13.23 0.26 2.69
CA ILE A 145 -13.56 -0.51 1.47
C ILE A 145 -13.03 0.22 0.23
N GLY A 146 -13.29 1.51 0.09
CA GLY A 146 -12.83 2.31 -1.05
C GLY A 146 -11.30 2.32 -1.17
N ILE A 147 -10.61 2.54 -0.05
CA ILE A 147 -9.14 2.50 0.03
C ILE A 147 -8.61 1.13 -0.41
N GLY A 148 -9.23 0.03 0.06
CA GLY A 148 -8.81 -1.32 -0.29
C GLY A 148 -8.90 -1.65 -1.78
N VAL A 149 -9.91 -1.13 -2.46
CA VAL A 149 -10.06 -1.27 -3.92
C VAL A 149 -9.01 -0.44 -4.66
N GLU A 150 -8.69 0.75 -4.16
CA GLU A 150 -7.76 1.68 -4.81
C GLU A 150 -6.31 1.19 -4.76
N ILE A 151 -5.84 0.68 -3.62
CA ILE A 151 -4.47 0.16 -3.43
C ILE A 151 -4.08 -0.81 -4.55
N ILE A 152 -4.92 -1.81 -4.82
CA ILE A 152 -4.65 -2.80 -5.87
C ILE A 152 -4.67 -2.15 -7.26
N THR A 153 -5.55 -1.17 -7.44
CA THR A 153 -5.72 -0.52 -8.74
C THR A 153 -4.50 0.30 -9.11
N ILE A 154 -3.89 1.03 -8.17
CA ILE A 154 -2.66 1.83 -8.42
C ILE A 154 -1.50 0.93 -8.83
N ASP A 155 -1.26 -0.16 -8.10
CA ASP A 155 -0.18 -1.08 -8.40
C ASP A 155 -0.35 -1.74 -9.77
N ALA A 156 -1.56 -2.20 -10.09
CA ALA A 156 -1.89 -2.74 -11.41
C ALA A 156 -1.68 -1.69 -12.52
N TYR A 157 -2.11 -0.45 -12.27
CA TYR A 157 -2.01 0.62 -13.25
C TYR A 157 -0.56 0.98 -13.57
N ILE A 158 0.30 1.10 -12.55
CA ILE A 158 1.74 1.35 -12.74
C ILE A 158 2.36 0.20 -13.56
N THR A 159 2.04 -1.06 -13.25
CA THR A 159 2.59 -2.21 -13.98
C THR A 159 2.14 -2.27 -15.43
N GLU A 160 0.99 -1.74 -15.76
CA GLU A 160 0.40 -1.75 -17.11
C GLU A 160 0.77 -0.51 -17.96
N LEU A 161 1.23 0.58 -17.34
CA LEU A 161 1.63 1.82 -18.04
C LEU A 161 3.16 1.97 -18.17
N VAL A 162 3.93 1.29 -17.32
CA VAL A 162 5.37 1.49 -17.21
C VAL A 162 6.11 0.26 -17.74
N PRO A 163 7.11 0.45 -18.64
CA PRO A 163 7.97 -0.64 -19.12
C PRO A 163 8.63 -1.41 -17.96
N SER A 164 8.82 -2.72 -18.11
CA SER A 164 9.35 -3.60 -17.05
C SER A 164 10.70 -3.15 -16.52
N TRP A 165 11.59 -2.68 -17.39
CA TRP A 165 12.95 -2.24 -17.04
C TRP A 165 12.98 -1.00 -16.11
N MET A 166 11.92 -0.18 -16.06
CA MET A 166 11.85 0.99 -15.15
C MET A 166 10.81 0.82 -14.02
N ARG A 167 10.04 -0.27 -13.96
CA ARG A 167 9.01 -0.49 -12.95
C ARG A 167 9.54 -0.36 -11.52
N GLY A 168 10.71 -0.92 -11.24
CA GLY A 168 11.32 -0.80 -9.92
C GLY A 168 11.54 0.66 -9.49
N ARG A 169 12.03 1.51 -10.41
CA ARG A 169 12.18 2.95 -10.15
C ARG A 169 10.84 3.65 -10.01
N ALA A 170 9.85 3.30 -10.84
CA ALA A 170 8.51 3.87 -10.77
C ALA A 170 7.83 3.55 -9.43
N PHE A 171 7.93 2.31 -8.95
CA PHE A 171 7.43 1.94 -7.62
C PHE A 171 8.17 2.63 -6.48
N ALA A 172 9.49 2.79 -6.56
CA ALA A 172 10.26 3.52 -5.56
C ALA A 172 9.83 4.99 -5.45
N VAL A 173 9.65 5.66 -6.60
CA VAL A 173 9.14 7.04 -6.67
C VAL A 173 7.70 7.10 -6.15
N ASN A 174 6.84 6.17 -6.57
CA ASN A 174 5.46 6.07 -6.09
C ASN A 174 5.42 5.99 -4.56
N GLN A 175 6.16 5.07 -3.95
CA GLN A 175 6.23 4.92 -2.50
C GLN A 175 6.79 6.17 -1.81
N ALA A 176 7.87 6.76 -2.33
CA ALA A 176 8.45 7.96 -1.76
C ALA A 176 7.44 9.13 -1.76
N VAL A 177 6.74 9.34 -2.88
CA VAL A 177 5.71 10.39 -2.99
C VAL A 177 4.54 10.10 -2.06
N MET A 178 3.98 8.89 -2.08
CA MET A 178 2.84 8.51 -1.25
C MET A 178 3.12 8.72 0.24
N PHE A 179 4.27 8.28 0.72
CA PHE A 179 4.60 8.38 2.14
C PHE A 179 4.95 9.79 2.62
N THR A 180 5.12 10.77 1.73
CA THR A 180 5.17 12.18 2.16
C THR A 180 3.84 12.67 2.76
N ALA A 181 2.74 11.94 2.54
CA ALA A 181 1.46 12.20 3.19
C ALA A 181 1.54 12.07 4.72
N VAL A 182 2.39 11.16 5.24
CA VAL A 182 2.43 10.88 6.68
C VAL A 182 2.90 12.08 7.51
N PRO A 183 4.03 12.75 7.21
CA PRO A 183 4.39 13.97 7.92
C PRO A 183 3.38 15.11 7.72
N VAL A 184 2.70 15.20 6.58
CA VAL A 184 1.67 16.22 6.35
C VAL A 184 0.45 15.98 7.25
N VAL A 185 -0.09 14.77 7.31
CA VAL A 185 -1.21 14.46 8.19
C VAL A 185 -0.82 14.60 9.67
N ALA A 186 0.39 14.22 10.02
CA ALA A 186 0.90 14.38 11.38
C ALA A 186 1.02 15.86 11.79
N ALA A 187 1.51 16.74 10.89
CA ALA A 187 1.58 18.18 11.11
C ALA A 187 0.18 18.79 11.30
N LEU A 188 -0.76 18.45 10.41
CA LEU A 188 -2.14 18.91 10.51
C LEU A 188 -2.81 18.44 11.80
N ALA A 189 -2.59 17.19 12.19
CA ALA A 189 -3.14 16.66 13.44
C ALA A 189 -2.52 17.36 14.67
N TRP A 190 -1.18 17.53 14.67
CA TRP A 190 -0.51 18.26 15.75
C TRP A 190 -1.06 19.69 15.93
N TRP A 191 -1.31 20.38 14.81
CA TRP A 191 -1.82 21.74 14.85
C TRP A 191 -3.31 21.79 15.23
N LEU A 192 -4.18 20.98 14.60
CA LEU A 192 -5.64 21.12 14.66
C LEU A 192 -6.29 20.31 15.77
N VAL A 193 -5.82 19.08 16.05
CA VAL A 193 -6.49 18.18 17.01
C VAL A 193 -6.59 18.75 18.43
N PRO A 194 -5.59 19.50 18.96
CA PRO A 194 -5.73 20.16 20.27
C PRO A 194 -6.70 21.33 20.28
N LEU A 195 -7.04 21.86 19.09
CA LEU A 195 -7.89 23.03 18.92
C LEU A 195 -9.35 22.63 18.64
N SER A 196 -10.25 23.61 18.72
CA SER A 196 -11.64 23.48 18.27
C SER A 196 -12.02 24.71 17.45
N PRO A 197 -11.44 24.86 16.25
CA PRO A 197 -11.72 26.01 15.40
C PRO A 197 -13.22 26.11 15.09
N PHE A 198 -13.78 27.29 15.21
CA PHE A 198 -15.21 27.55 14.99
C PHE A 198 -16.16 26.69 15.84
N GLY A 199 -15.72 26.20 17.00
CA GLY A 199 -16.51 25.33 17.85
C GLY A 199 -16.64 23.88 17.37
N VAL A 200 -15.89 23.51 16.32
CA VAL A 200 -15.85 22.15 15.77
C VAL A 200 -14.57 21.45 16.20
N ASP A 201 -14.68 20.21 16.63
CA ASP A 201 -13.51 19.41 17.06
C ASP A 201 -12.42 19.38 15.99
N GLY A 202 -11.17 19.63 16.38
CA GLY A 202 -10.03 19.75 15.46
C GLY A 202 -9.76 18.51 14.64
N TRP A 203 -10.10 17.30 15.13
CA TRP A 203 -9.94 16.05 14.36
C TRP A 203 -10.83 16.03 13.10
N ARG A 204 -12.00 16.68 13.14
CA ARG A 204 -12.89 16.79 11.97
C ARG A 204 -12.25 17.63 10.87
N TRP A 205 -11.52 18.69 11.23
CA TRP A 205 -10.80 19.52 10.28
C TRP A 205 -9.67 18.76 9.58
N VAL A 206 -8.94 17.90 10.29
CA VAL A 206 -7.92 17.04 9.67
C VAL A 206 -8.54 16.17 8.58
N VAL A 207 -9.68 15.55 8.84
CA VAL A 207 -10.41 14.72 7.87
C VAL A 207 -10.91 15.56 6.69
N LEU A 208 -11.55 16.70 6.97
CA LEU A 208 -12.14 17.57 5.92
C LEU A 208 -11.07 18.19 5.01
N ILE A 209 -9.91 18.56 5.53
CA ILE A 209 -8.78 19.06 4.71
C ILE A 209 -8.26 17.95 3.79
N GLY A 210 -8.11 16.73 4.29
CA GLY A 210 -7.78 15.58 3.46
C GLY A 210 -8.82 15.32 2.36
N ALA A 211 -10.09 15.38 2.71
CA ALA A 211 -11.20 15.22 1.77
C ALA A 211 -11.22 16.34 0.69
N ALA A 212 -10.98 17.58 1.07
CA ALA A 212 -10.89 18.68 0.12
C ALA A 212 -9.70 18.53 -0.83
N GLY A 213 -8.54 18.10 -0.32
CA GLY A 213 -7.37 17.82 -1.13
C GLY A 213 -7.58 16.64 -2.09
N SER A 214 -8.22 15.55 -1.64
CA SER A 214 -8.53 14.41 -2.51
C SER A 214 -9.51 14.79 -3.62
N MET A 215 -10.44 15.70 -3.37
CA MET A 215 -11.33 16.24 -4.41
C MET A 215 -10.56 17.02 -5.48
N ALA A 216 -9.53 17.78 -5.11
CA ALA A 216 -8.67 18.46 -6.07
C ALA A 216 -7.89 17.45 -6.94
N ILE A 217 -7.36 16.40 -6.35
CA ILE A 217 -6.67 15.31 -7.09
C ILE A 217 -7.64 14.52 -7.97
N TRP A 218 -8.90 14.37 -7.56
CA TRP A 218 -9.93 13.74 -8.39
C TRP A 218 -10.03 14.41 -9.77
N VAL A 219 -9.98 15.74 -9.83
CA VAL A 219 -9.97 16.48 -11.11
C VAL A 219 -8.74 16.12 -11.94
N LEU A 220 -7.56 16.02 -11.31
CA LEU A 220 -6.33 15.64 -12.01
C LEU A 220 -6.36 14.20 -12.54
N ARG A 221 -7.04 13.28 -11.84
CA ARG A 221 -7.22 11.88 -12.29
C ARG A 221 -8.02 11.75 -13.59
N LEU A 222 -8.86 12.72 -13.91
CA LEU A 222 -9.61 12.72 -15.18
C LEU A 222 -8.69 12.77 -16.41
N TYR A 223 -7.47 13.28 -16.26
CA TYR A 223 -6.46 13.36 -17.31
C TYR A 223 -5.59 12.09 -17.45
N VAL A 224 -5.71 11.13 -16.53
CA VAL A 224 -5.00 9.86 -16.63
C VAL A 224 -5.68 8.98 -17.67
N PRO A 225 -4.98 8.49 -18.71
CA PRO A 225 -5.55 7.63 -19.73
C PRO A 225 -5.87 6.25 -19.18
N GLU A 226 -6.78 5.49 -19.79
CA GLU A 226 -6.99 4.07 -19.43
C GLU A 226 -5.76 3.23 -19.78
N SER A 227 -5.63 2.06 -19.14
CA SER A 227 -4.53 1.12 -19.45
C SER A 227 -4.66 0.59 -20.88
N PRO A 228 -3.62 0.76 -21.75
CA PRO A 228 -3.63 0.20 -23.10
C PRO A 228 -3.75 -1.32 -23.09
N LEU A 229 -3.13 -2.00 -22.11
CA LEU A 229 -3.20 -3.46 -21.98
C LEU A 229 -4.60 -3.91 -21.57
N TRP A 230 -5.26 -3.18 -20.68
CA TRP A 230 -6.65 -3.47 -20.30
C TRP A 230 -7.59 -3.29 -21.49
N LEU A 231 -7.47 -2.18 -22.24
CA LEU A 231 -8.28 -1.89 -23.43
C LEU A 231 -8.13 -2.98 -24.49
N ALA A 232 -6.90 -3.40 -24.78
CA ALA A 232 -6.64 -4.46 -25.76
C ALA A 232 -7.24 -5.80 -25.34
N ARG A 233 -7.20 -6.15 -24.05
CA ARG A 233 -7.79 -7.38 -23.52
C ARG A 233 -9.34 -7.38 -23.55
N HIS A 234 -9.95 -6.20 -23.63
CA HIS A 234 -11.41 -6.03 -23.71
C HIS A 234 -11.90 -5.69 -25.13
N GLY A 235 -11.07 -5.91 -26.17
CA GLY A 235 -11.44 -5.71 -27.56
C GLY A 235 -11.50 -4.24 -28.01
N ARG A 236 -11.09 -3.27 -27.16
CA ARG A 236 -11.04 -1.84 -27.48
C ARG A 236 -9.67 -1.47 -28.06
N THR A 237 -9.26 -2.17 -29.11
CA THR A 237 -7.91 -2.10 -29.69
C THR A 237 -7.59 -0.72 -30.28
N ASP A 238 -8.56 -0.05 -30.90
CA ASP A 238 -8.35 1.30 -31.49
C ASP A 238 -7.99 2.34 -30.43
N GLU A 239 -8.61 2.26 -29.27
CA GLU A 239 -8.32 3.16 -28.15
C GLU A 239 -6.97 2.82 -27.51
N ALA A 240 -6.65 1.53 -27.39
CA ALA A 240 -5.34 1.07 -26.90
C ALA A 240 -4.20 1.61 -27.78
N VAL A 241 -4.35 1.50 -29.10
CA VAL A 241 -3.37 2.01 -30.07
C VAL A 241 -3.24 3.53 -30.00
N LYS A 242 -4.34 4.28 -29.84
CA LYS A 242 -4.30 5.74 -29.67
C LYS A 242 -3.51 6.17 -28.44
N ILE A 243 -3.75 5.52 -27.29
CA ILE A 243 -3.03 5.84 -26.05
C ILE A 243 -1.55 5.46 -26.19
N LEU A 244 -1.25 4.30 -26.79
CA LEU A 244 0.11 3.88 -27.03
C LEU A 244 0.86 4.85 -27.96
N ALA A 245 0.21 5.33 -29.02
CA ALA A 245 0.78 6.33 -29.92
C ALA A 245 1.09 7.67 -29.21
N LEU A 246 0.26 8.09 -28.24
CA LEU A 246 0.55 9.24 -27.37
C LEU A 246 1.78 9.02 -26.51
N LEU A 247 1.94 7.81 -25.94
CA LEU A 247 3.11 7.43 -25.16
C LEU A 247 4.38 7.43 -26.01
N GLU A 248 4.34 6.86 -27.21
CA GLU A 248 5.44 6.82 -28.17
C GLU A 248 5.84 8.22 -28.64
N ALA A 249 4.87 9.03 -29.05
CA ALA A 249 5.11 10.40 -29.48
C ALA A 249 5.76 11.26 -28.38
N SER A 250 5.31 11.08 -27.14
CA SER A 250 5.87 11.78 -25.97
C SER A 250 7.30 11.35 -25.63
N ALA A 251 7.67 10.15 -26.06
CA ALA A 251 8.98 9.57 -25.82
C ALA A 251 10.01 9.97 -26.91
N GLY A 252 9.60 10.73 -27.93
CA GLY A 252 10.44 11.03 -29.09
C GLY A 252 10.80 9.78 -29.93
N ALA A 253 10.15 8.66 -29.63
CA ALA A 253 10.30 7.44 -30.42
C ALA A 253 9.54 7.64 -31.72
N ALA A 254 10.25 7.51 -32.85
CA ALA A 254 9.58 7.34 -34.13
C ALA A 254 8.63 6.13 -33.99
N PRO A 255 7.38 6.23 -34.51
CA PRO A 255 6.48 5.08 -34.44
C PRO A 255 7.24 3.89 -35.04
N LEU A 256 7.42 2.85 -34.23
CA LEU A 256 8.05 1.61 -34.69
C LEU A 256 7.17 1.09 -35.84
N ARG A 257 7.49 1.50 -37.07
CA ARG A 257 7.03 0.77 -38.25
C ARG A 257 7.37 -0.68 -37.97
N ALA A 258 6.34 -1.52 -38.02
CA ALA A 258 6.47 -2.94 -37.82
C ALA A 258 7.80 -3.42 -38.46
N GLN A 259 8.81 -3.61 -37.62
CA GLN A 259 10.04 -4.29 -38.06
C GLN A 259 9.64 -5.73 -38.31
N GLN A 260 9.23 -5.97 -39.55
CA GLN A 260 9.12 -7.27 -40.11
C GLN A 260 10.55 -7.88 -40.05
N GLY A 261 10.75 -8.81 -39.13
CA GLY A 261 11.90 -9.67 -39.32
C GLY A 261 12.82 -9.97 -38.14
N ALA A 262 12.50 -9.65 -36.92
CA ALA A 262 13.14 -10.35 -35.80
C ALA A 262 12.07 -11.27 -35.16
N LEU A 263 12.15 -12.55 -35.53
CA LEU A 263 11.51 -13.64 -34.79
C LEU A 263 12.15 -13.67 -33.39
N VAL A 264 11.73 -12.73 -32.51
CA VAL A 264 11.85 -12.97 -31.09
C VAL A 264 10.96 -14.17 -30.84
N ALA A 265 11.55 -15.27 -30.43
CA ALA A 265 10.86 -16.50 -30.11
C ALA A 265 9.61 -16.13 -29.30
N PRO A 266 8.42 -16.69 -29.62
CA PRO A 266 7.20 -16.37 -28.91
C PRO A 266 7.50 -16.56 -27.43
N ALA A 267 7.32 -15.50 -26.65
CA ALA A 267 7.40 -15.61 -25.21
C ALA A 267 6.53 -16.80 -24.85
N ARG A 268 7.16 -17.88 -24.37
CA ARG A 268 6.49 -19.13 -24.02
C ARG A 268 5.27 -18.70 -23.22
N VAL A 269 4.08 -18.96 -23.75
CA VAL A 269 2.83 -18.78 -23.00
C VAL A 269 2.93 -19.72 -21.83
N VAL A 270 3.52 -19.24 -20.74
CA VAL A 270 3.63 -20.01 -19.52
C VAL A 270 2.21 -20.15 -19.02
N ALA A 271 1.68 -21.35 -19.14
CA ALA A 271 0.33 -21.66 -18.67
C ALA A 271 0.18 -21.13 -17.25
N LYS A 272 -0.80 -20.24 -17.03
CA LYS A 272 -1.02 -19.64 -15.72
C LYS A 272 -1.39 -20.76 -14.77
N ALA A 273 -0.46 -21.17 -13.91
CA ALA A 273 -0.68 -22.20 -12.90
C ALA A 273 -1.86 -21.80 -12.00
N GLY A 274 -2.75 -22.74 -11.68
CA GLY A 274 -3.94 -22.47 -10.84
C GLY A 274 -3.53 -22.16 -9.38
N TYR A 275 -4.43 -21.55 -8.59
CA TYR A 275 -4.20 -21.36 -7.13
C TYR A 275 -3.91 -22.68 -6.41
N ALA A 276 -4.50 -23.81 -6.86
CA ALA A 276 -4.27 -25.13 -6.27
C ALA A 276 -2.78 -25.57 -6.32
N GLU A 277 -2.00 -25.06 -7.27
CA GLU A 277 -0.58 -25.37 -7.37
C GLU A 277 0.26 -24.73 -6.27
N LEU A 278 -0.17 -23.59 -5.74
CA LEU A 278 0.49 -22.93 -4.62
C LEU A 278 0.45 -23.75 -3.33
N PHE A 279 -0.52 -24.65 -3.21
CA PHE A 279 -0.69 -25.54 -2.05
C PHE A 279 -0.03 -26.91 -2.25
N LYS A 280 0.80 -27.06 -3.28
CA LYS A 280 1.59 -28.26 -3.55
C LYS A 280 3.09 -27.99 -3.41
N PRO A 281 3.92 -28.99 -3.11
CA PRO A 281 5.37 -28.87 -3.25
C PRO A 281 5.78 -28.49 -4.69
N PRO A 282 6.77 -27.63 -4.87
CA PRO A 282 7.67 -27.02 -3.87
C PRO A 282 7.14 -25.70 -3.25
N TYR A 283 5.99 -25.17 -3.70
CA TYR A 283 5.55 -23.83 -3.35
C TYR A 283 4.91 -23.72 -1.97
N LEU A 284 4.31 -24.79 -1.45
CA LEU A 284 3.58 -24.78 -0.18
C LEU A 284 4.43 -24.24 0.99
N SER A 285 5.66 -24.69 1.12
CA SER A 285 6.55 -24.25 2.20
C SER A 285 6.86 -22.75 2.13
N LEU A 286 7.06 -22.22 0.92
CA LEU A 286 7.29 -20.79 0.69
C LEU A 286 6.02 -19.97 0.96
N VAL A 287 4.88 -20.45 0.51
CA VAL A 287 3.58 -19.77 0.76
C VAL A 287 3.33 -19.70 2.27
N VAL A 288 3.48 -20.81 2.99
CA VAL A 288 3.30 -20.82 4.46
C VAL A 288 4.30 -19.89 5.15
N LEU A 289 5.58 -19.92 4.76
CA LEU A 289 6.61 -19.02 5.28
C LEU A 289 6.21 -17.56 5.15
N PHE A 290 5.79 -17.15 3.94
CA PHE A 290 5.42 -15.76 3.69
C PHE A 290 4.05 -15.38 4.28
N MET A 291 3.12 -16.32 4.46
CA MET A 291 1.89 -16.08 5.21
C MET A 291 2.19 -15.80 6.69
N ILE A 292 3.07 -16.57 7.32
CA ILE A 292 3.54 -16.33 8.69
C ILE A 292 4.25 -14.99 8.79
N PHE A 293 5.14 -14.68 7.85
CA PHE A 293 5.82 -13.38 7.78
C PHE A 293 4.81 -12.23 7.73
N ASN A 294 3.85 -12.25 6.81
CA ASN A 294 2.86 -11.20 6.65
C ASN A 294 1.95 -11.05 7.86
N LEU A 295 1.59 -12.16 8.50
CA LEU A 295 0.80 -12.16 9.73
C LEU A 295 1.55 -11.42 10.85
N CYS A 296 2.82 -11.73 11.05
CA CYS A 296 3.64 -11.16 12.13
C CYS A 296 4.12 -9.74 11.82
N GLN A 297 4.54 -9.47 10.58
CA GLN A 297 5.04 -8.18 10.16
C GLN A 297 4.02 -7.05 10.34
N ALA A 298 2.73 -7.35 10.12
CA ALA A 298 1.67 -6.36 10.27
C ALA A 298 1.56 -5.81 11.70
N PHE A 299 1.90 -6.59 12.74
CA PHE A 299 1.99 -6.08 14.11
C PHE A 299 3.11 -5.05 14.28
N GLY A 300 4.27 -5.26 13.63
CA GLY A 300 5.36 -4.28 13.65
C GLY A 300 4.98 -2.97 12.98
N VAL A 301 4.37 -3.05 11.80
CA VAL A 301 4.01 -1.87 11.01
C VAL A 301 2.78 -1.17 11.60
N TYR A 302 1.63 -1.84 11.61
CA TYR A 302 0.35 -1.21 11.98
C TYR A 302 0.16 -1.10 13.49
N GLY A 303 0.77 -2.02 14.27
CA GLY A 303 0.76 -1.97 15.73
C GLY A 303 1.58 -0.81 16.31
N PHE A 304 2.53 -0.27 15.54
CA PHE A 304 3.26 0.95 15.91
C PHE A 304 2.68 2.18 15.20
N ALA A 305 2.62 2.19 13.87
CA ALA A 305 2.30 3.35 13.05
C ALA A 305 1.00 4.06 13.44
N ASN A 306 -0.08 3.31 13.65
CA ASN A 306 -1.38 3.86 14.00
C ASN A 306 -1.54 4.13 15.52
N TRP A 307 -0.61 3.66 16.33
CA TRP A 307 -0.71 3.73 17.78
C TRP A 307 0.27 4.71 18.43
N VAL A 308 1.27 5.23 17.68
CA VAL A 308 2.29 6.14 18.23
C VAL A 308 1.71 7.26 19.09
N PRO A 309 0.71 8.05 18.63
CA PRO A 309 0.16 9.10 19.47
C PRO A 309 -0.49 8.55 20.75
N ALA A 310 -1.23 7.45 20.67
CA ALA A 310 -1.90 6.82 21.81
C ALA A 310 -0.88 6.22 22.79
N LEU A 311 0.18 5.55 22.31
CA LEU A 311 1.24 4.99 23.14
C LEU A 311 1.99 6.09 23.92
N LEU A 312 2.22 7.24 23.29
CA LEU A 312 2.86 8.39 23.94
C LEU A 312 1.94 9.01 24.99
N VAL A 313 0.64 9.10 24.73
CA VAL A 313 -0.37 9.59 25.73
C VAL A 313 -0.44 8.64 26.91
N GLU A 314 -0.42 7.32 26.69
CA GLU A 314 -0.42 6.32 27.76
C GLU A 314 0.83 6.41 28.65
N LYS A 315 1.97 6.86 28.11
CA LYS A 315 3.19 7.20 28.87
C LYS A 315 3.08 8.51 29.65
N GLY A 316 1.93 9.17 29.68
CA GLY A 316 1.69 10.44 30.39
C GLY A 316 2.10 11.69 29.60
N ILE A 317 2.41 11.56 28.32
CA ILE A 317 2.75 12.70 27.46
C ILE A 317 1.43 13.38 27.02
N THR A 318 1.38 14.71 27.10
CA THR A 318 0.20 15.45 26.67
C THR A 318 -0.14 15.20 25.19
N VAL A 319 -1.41 15.27 24.82
CA VAL A 319 -1.87 15.04 23.43
C VAL A 319 -1.09 15.90 22.44
N THR A 320 -0.88 17.19 22.75
CA THR A 320 -0.15 18.11 21.87
C THR A 320 1.30 17.67 21.65
N LYS A 321 2.02 17.29 22.73
CA LYS A 321 3.39 16.81 22.62
C LYS A 321 3.48 15.44 21.96
N SER A 322 2.52 14.54 22.21
CA SER A 322 2.51 13.23 21.57
C SER A 322 2.35 13.35 20.05
N LEU A 323 1.49 14.26 19.59
CA LEU A 323 1.32 14.54 18.16
C LEU A 323 2.56 15.24 17.58
N GLN A 324 3.21 16.14 18.33
CA GLN A 324 4.47 16.76 17.93
C GLN A 324 5.58 15.72 17.74
N TYR A 325 5.76 14.80 18.68
CA TYR A 325 6.77 13.73 18.56
C TYR A 325 6.45 12.79 17.40
N SER A 326 5.18 12.44 17.25
CA SER A 326 4.71 11.64 16.11
C SER A 326 4.97 12.34 14.76
N PHE A 327 4.85 13.66 14.69
CA PHE A 327 5.20 14.43 13.50
C PHE A 327 6.70 14.33 13.16
N ILE A 328 7.57 14.43 14.15
CA ILE A 328 9.03 14.27 13.93
C ILE A 328 9.35 12.84 13.45
N ILE A 329 8.75 11.83 14.09
CA ILE A 329 8.90 10.42 13.70
C ILE A 329 8.41 10.18 12.26
N ALA A 330 7.37 10.89 11.84
CA ALA A 330 6.75 10.71 10.52
C ALA A 330 7.70 11.00 9.34
N PHE A 331 8.73 11.81 9.52
CA PHE A 331 9.73 12.04 8.46
C PHE A 331 10.53 10.78 8.08
N ALA A 332 10.57 9.78 8.95
CA ALA A 332 11.23 8.52 8.63
C ALA A 332 10.51 7.74 7.50
N TYR A 333 9.17 7.94 7.32
CA TYR A 333 8.41 7.21 6.30
C TYR A 333 8.88 7.47 4.86
N PRO A 334 9.02 8.72 4.38
CA PRO A 334 9.52 8.96 3.03
C PRO A 334 11.03 8.78 2.89
N ILE A 335 11.80 8.98 3.97
CA ILE A 335 13.27 8.97 3.92
C ILE A 335 13.83 7.54 3.96
N ALA A 336 13.29 6.67 4.81
CA ALA A 336 13.85 5.36 5.04
C ALA A 336 13.84 4.43 3.78
N PRO A 337 12.79 4.38 2.94
CA PRO A 337 12.83 3.59 1.71
C PRO A 337 13.91 4.05 0.73
N LEU A 338 14.16 5.37 0.63
CA LEU A 338 15.23 5.93 -0.21
C LEU A 338 16.60 5.52 0.28
N LEU A 339 16.81 5.57 1.60
CA LEU A 339 18.05 5.09 2.22
C LEU A 339 18.20 3.58 2.04
N ALA A 340 17.13 2.81 2.26
CA ALA A 340 17.15 1.36 2.07
C ALA A 340 17.54 0.97 0.64
N ALA A 341 17.02 1.66 -0.36
CA ALA A 341 17.34 1.41 -1.77
C ALA A 341 18.84 1.58 -2.06
N SER A 342 19.56 2.45 -1.35
CA SER A 342 20.99 2.71 -1.57
C SER A 342 21.91 1.55 -1.16
N PHE A 343 21.50 0.72 -0.21
CA PHE A 343 22.30 -0.40 0.30
C PHE A 343 21.67 -1.79 0.08
N ALA A 344 20.37 -1.85 -0.23
CA ALA A 344 19.64 -3.11 -0.30
C ALA A 344 20.21 -4.12 -1.30
N ASP A 345 20.80 -3.65 -2.42
CA ASP A 345 21.40 -4.53 -3.42
C ASP A 345 22.76 -5.10 -3.00
N ARG A 346 23.38 -4.56 -1.94
CA ARG A 346 24.67 -5.02 -1.43
C ARG A 346 24.55 -6.22 -0.49
N PHE A 347 23.39 -6.43 0.11
CA PHE A 347 23.14 -7.47 1.10
C PHE A 347 22.09 -8.47 0.62
N GLU A 348 22.13 -9.69 1.16
CA GLU A 348 21.08 -10.70 0.96
C GLU A 348 19.75 -10.21 1.56
N ARG A 349 18.66 -10.28 0.79
CA ARG A 349 17.33 -9.78 1.21
C ARG A 349 16.88 -10.30 2.57
N LYS A 350 17.07 -11.61 2.81
CA LYS A 350 16.66 -12.22 4.08
C LYS A 350 17.37 -11.62 5.30
N TRP A 351 18.66 -11.26 5.19
CA TRP A 351 19.39 -10.68 6.31
C TRP A 351 19.02 -9.23 6.57
N ILE A 352 18.62 -8.48 5.53
CA ILE A 352 18.04 -7.14 5.70
C ILE A 352 16.73 -7.24 6.48
N ILE A 353 15.86 -8.20 6.14
CA ILE A 353 14.59 -8.45 6.85
C ILE A 353 14.86 -8.81 8.31
N CYS A 354 15.77 -9.75 8.58
CA CYS A 354 16.11 -10.18 9.94
C CYS A 354 16.71 -9.02 10.77
N GLY A 355 17.62 -8.24 10.20
CA GLY A 355 18.21 -7.07 10.86
C GLY A 355 17.19 -5.99 11.17
N ALA A 356 16.29 -5.71 10.23
CA ALA A 356 15.21 -4.75 10.43
C ALA A 356 14.21 -5.24 11.51
N ALA A 357 13.83 -6.51 11.49
CA ALA A 357 12.97 -7.10 12.52
C ALA A 357 13.61 -7.06 13.91
N LEU A 358 14.92 -7.33 14.00
CA LEU A 358 15.68 -7.19 15.25
C LEU A 358 15.67 -5.75 15.75
N ALA A 359 15.91 -4.78 14.84
CA ALA A 359 15.89 -3.37 15.19
C ALA A 359 14.51 -2.92 15.71
N ILE A 360 13.40 -3.36 15.09
CA ILE A 360 12.04 -3.09 15.55
C ILE A 360 11.85 -3.61 16.99
N GLY A 361 12.27 -4.85 17.27
CA GLY A 361 12.16 -5.45 18.59
C GLY A 361 12.98 -4.69 19.65
N VAL A 362 14.27 -4.45 19.39
CA VAL A 362 15.19 -3.80 20.32
C VAL A 362 14.76 -2.35 20.61
N PHE A 363 14.54 -1.55 19.56
CA PHE A 363 14.11 -0.16 19.74
C PHE A 363 12.69 -0.04 20.25
N GLY A 364 11.82 -1.03 20.00
CA GLY A 364 10.49 -1.12 20.57
C GLY A 364 10.54 -1.31 22.10
N ILE A 365 11.34 -2.25 22.57
CA ILE A 365 11.55 -2.45 24.02
C ILE A 365 12.16 -1.19 24.63
N ALA A 366 13.19 -0.59 24.00
CA ALA A 366 13.79 0.66 24.44
C ALA A 366 12.77 1.80 24.53
N PHE A 367 11.90 1.97 23.52
CA PHE A 367 10.81 2.94 23.52
C PHE A 367 9.87 2.75 24.72
N SER A 368 9.59 1.51 25.10
CA SER A 368 8.72 1.21 26.27
C SER A 368 9.36 1.65 27.59
N GLN A 369 10.67 1.59 27.71
CA GLN A 369 11.41 1.89 28.97
C GLN A 369 11.74 3.38 29.11
N PHE A 370 12.04 4.08 28.00
CA PHE A 370 12.45 5.47 28.08
C PHE A 370 11.27 6.41 28.34
N THR A 371 11.56 7.49 29.08
CA THR A 371 10.64 8.61 29.34
C THR A 371 11.18 9.92 28.75
N GLU A 372 12.47 9.98 28.46
CA GLU A 372 13.13 11.16 27.89
C GLU A 372 12.64 11.42 26.47
N PRO A 373 12.13 12.63 26.15
CA PRO A 373 11.57 12.96 24.84
C PRO A 373 12.50 12.67 23.65
N ALA A 374 13.77 13.01 23.77
CA ALA A 374 14.74 12.80 22.69
C ALA A 374 14.94 11.31 22.38
N LEU A 375 15.00 10.46 23.41
CA LEU A 375 15.16 9.01 23.26
C LEU A 375 13.89 8.37 22.71
N LEU A 376 12.69 8.84 23.11
CA LEU A 376 11.43 8.38 22.55
C LEU A 376 11.32 8.68 21.06
N ILE A 377 11.66 9.91 20.66
CA ILE A 377 11.67 10.30 19.25
C ILE A 377 12.69 9.47 18.47
N LEU A 378 13.91 9.33 18.98
CA LEU A 378 14.95 8.54 18.34
C LEU A 378 14.51 7.09 18.14
N CYS A 379 14.01 6.43 19.18
CA CYS A 379 13.49 5.06 19.06
C CYS A 379 12.35 4.98 18.06
N GLY A 380 11.41 5.94 18.08
CA GLY A 380 10.30 6.00 17.12
C GLY A 380 10.75 6.13 15.67
N VAL A 381 11.75 6.99 15.41
CA VAL A 381 12.37 7.15 14.08
C VAL A 381 13.05 5.84 13.64
N LEU A 382 13.80 5.19 14.53
CA LEU A 382 14.50 3.94 14.21
C LEU A 382 13.54 2.77 13.99
N ILE A 383 12.47 2.65 14.78
CA ILE A 383 11.40 1.67 14.56
C ILE A 383 10.74 1.90 13.19
N THR A 384 10.39 3.13 12.87
CA THR A 384 9.76 3.48 11.59
C THR A 384 10.69 3.20 10.42
N ALA A 385 11.95 3.60 10.51
CA ALA A 385 12.95 3.34 9.48
C ALA A 385 13.18 1.83 9.27
N ALA A 386 13.24 1.06 10.36
CA ALA A 386 13.37 -0.39 10.28
C ALA A 386 12.12 -1.05 9.64
N ASN A 387 10.91 -0.60 9.98
CA ASN A 387 9.67 -1.07 9.36
C ASN A 387 9.64 -0.80 7.84
N MET A 388 10.03 0.40 7.42
CA MET A 388 10.08 0.75 6.00
C MET A 388 11.15 -0.04 5.25
N THR A 389 12.32 -0.24 5.85
CA THR A 389 13.40 -1.06 5.30
C THR A 389 12.97 -2.52 5.16
N MET A 390 12.30 -3.08 6.17
CA MET A 390 11.76 -4.44 6.15
C MET A 390 10.72 -4.60 5.04
N SER A 391 9.79 -3.66 4.92
CA SER A 391 8.77 -3.66 3.87
C SER A 391 9.40 -3.62 2.48
N TYR A 392 10.37 -2.73 2.25
CA TYR A 392 11.10 -2.64 1.00
C TYR A 392 11.79 -3.96 0.63
N ALA A 393 12.57 -4.51 1.55
CA ALA A 393 13.31 -5.76 1.34
C ALA A 393 12.36 -6.94 1.09
N TYR A 394 11.24 -7.01 1.80
CA TYR A 394 10.24 -8.06 1.63
C TYR A 394 9.58 -8.04 0.25
N HIS A 395 9.17 -6.87 -0.25
CA HIS A 395 8.53 -6.79 -1.58
C HIS A 395 9.49 -7.24 -2.69
N ALA A 396 10.79 -6.91 -2.59
CA ALA A 396 11.80 -7.43 -3.50
C ALA A 396 11.97 -8.95 -3.35
N TYR A 397 12.11 -9.43 -2.10
CA TYR A 397 12.36 -10.82 -1.78
C TYR A 397 11.26 -11.76 -2.31
N GLN A 398 9.98 -11.40 -2.13
CA GLN A 398 8.87 -12.22 -2.62
C GLN A 398 8.82 -12.32 -4.15
N THR A 399 9.25 -11.27 -4.87
CA THR A 399 9.29 -11.29 -6.34
C THR A 399 10.46 -12.10 -6.89
N GLU A 400 11.54 -12.21 -6.11
CA GLU A 400 12.74 -12.98 -6.46
C GLU A 400 12.59 -14.49 -6.18
N ILE A 401 11.73 -14.87 -5.21
CA ILE A 401 11.54 -16.28 -4.79
C ILE A 401 10.52 -17.01 -5.65
N PHE A 402 9.40 -16.36 -5.97
CA PHE A 402 8.35 -17.02 -6.73
C PHE A 402 8.62 -16.97 -8.23
N PRO A 403 8.67 -18.12 -8.93
CA PRO A 403 8.86 -18.14 -10.37
C PRO A 403 7.70 -17.49 -11.11
N THR A 404 7.99 -16.97 -12.30
CA THR A 404 7.07 -16.16 -13.12
C THR A 404 5.64 -16.73 -13.26
N PRO A 405 5.42 -18.06 -13.47
CA PRO A 405 4.07 -18.62 -13.65
C PRO A 405 3.13 -18.43 -12.46
N VAL A 406 3.67 -18.43 -11.24
CA VAL A 406 2.91 -18.40 -10.00
C VAL A 406 3.07 -17.08 -9.22
N ARG A 407 4.08 -16.26 -9.55
CA ARG A 407 4.53 -15.07 -8.80
C ARG A 407 3.38 -14.15 -8.40
N ALA A 408 2.57 -13.70 -9.35
CA ALA A 408 1.49 -12.75 -9.07
C ALA A 408 0.43 -13.30 -8.11
N ARG A 409 0.08 -14.58 -8.26
CA ARG A 409 -0.91 -15.24 -7.38
C ARG A 409 -0.33 -15.53 -6.02
N ALA A 410 0.91 -16.00 -5.95
CA ALA A 410 1.60 -16.22 -4.69
C ALA A 410 1.73 -14.91 -3.90
N ALA A 411 2.22 -13.84 -4.55
CA ALA A 411 2.35 -12.53 -3.93
C ALA A 411 1.00 -12.01 -3.41
N GLY A 412 -0.08 -12.09 -4.22
CA GLY A 412 -1.41 -11.70 -3.79
C GLY A 412 -1.94 -12.50 -2.60
N LEU A 413 -1.77 -13.83 -2.64
CA LEU A 413 -2.23 -14.71 -1.57
C LEU A 413 -1.47 -14.44 -0.25
N VAL A 414 -0.14 -14.39 -0.28
CA VAL A 414 0.65 -14.21 0.94
C VAL A 414 0.47 -12.79 1.51
N TYR A 415 0.34 -11.79 0.64
CA TYR A 415 0.13 -10.40 1.07
C TYR A 415 -1.26 -10.17 1.68
N SER A 416 -2.29 -10.94 1.26
CA SER A 416 -3.62 -10.85 1.87
C SER A 416 -3.60 -11.12 3.38
N MET A 417 -2.67 -11.95 3.87
CA MET A 417 -2.50 -12.23 5.29
C MET A 417 -2.09 -10.99 6.10
N SER A 418 -1.38 -10.04 5.49
CA SER A 418 -1.05 -8.77 6.15
C SER A 418 -2.31 -7.95 6.45
N ARG A 419 -3.34 -8.04 5.59
CA ARG A 419 -4.61 -7.33 5.77
C ARG A 419 -5.47 -7.98 6.86
N VAL A 420 -5.51 -9.30 6.87
CA VAL A 420 -6.15 -10.05 7.97
C VAL A 420 -5.50 -9.68 9.29
N SER A 421 -4.17 -9.77 9.38
CA SER A 421 -3.43 -9.42 10.59
C SER A 421 -3.63 -7.96 10.99
N ALA A 422 -3.61 -7.01 10.05
CA ALA A 422 -3.82 -5.59 10.33
C ALA A 422 -5.21 -5.34 10.95
N THR A 423 -6.25 -6.04 10.48
CA THR A 423 -7.60 -5.95 11.04
C THR A 423 -7.62 -6.38 12.51
N PHE A 424 -7.01 -7.53 12.82
CA PHE A 424 -6.99 -8.04 14.19
C PHE A 424 -5.97 -7.31 15.08
N SER A 425 -4.88 -6.80 14.52
CA SER A 425 -3.84 -6.09 15.28
C SER A 425 -4.39 -4.90 16.04
N GLY A 426 -5.36 -4.15 15.46
CA GLY A 426 -6.01 -3.03 16.14
C GLY A 426 -6.67 -3.44 17.45
N PHE A 427 -7.37 -4.57 17.48
CA PHE A 427 -8.03 -5.10 18.68
C PHE A 427 -7.02 -5.66 19.69
N ILE A 428 -6.06 -6.46 19.18
CA ILE A 428 -5.07 -7.11 20.05
C ILE A 428 -4.19 -6.05 20.71
N VAL A 429 -3.74 -5.04 19.97
CA VAL A 429 -2.95 -3.93 20.52
C VAL A 429 -3.77 -3.13 21.54
N ALA A 430 -5.05 -2.81 21.26
CA ALA A 430 -5.90 -2.12 22.20
C ALA A 430 -6.09 -2.91 23.51
N TYR A 431 -6.32 -4.22 23.40
CA TYR A 431 -6.45 -5.11 24.56
C TYR A 431 -5.16 -5.16 25.38
N VAL A 432 -4.03 -5.42 24.71
CA VAL A 432 -2.72 -5.52 25.37
C VAL A 432 -2.30 -4.18 26.00
N LEU A 433 -2.59 -3.06 25.34
CA LEU A 433 -2.31 -1.72 25.86
C LEU A 433 -3.07 -1.48 27.17
N ARG A 434 -4.32 -1.90 27.25
CA ARG A 434 -5.16 -1.77 28.44
C ARG A 434 -4.70 -2.66 29.58
N GLU A 435 -4.36 -3.93 29.32
CA GLU A 435 -4.04 -4.92 30.34
C GLU A 435 -2.56 -4.89 30.79
N ALA A 436 -1.65 -4.56 29.89
CA ALA A 436 -0.20 -4.64 30.10
C ALA A 436 0.57 -3.36 29.74
N GLY A 437 -0.15 -2.29 29.39
CA GLY A 437 0.45 -0.99 29.04
C GLY A 437 1.35 -1.02 27.80
N VAL A 438 2.14 0.04 27.65
CA VAL A 438 3.06 0.22 26.51
C VAL A 438 4.09 -0.91 26.44
N GLY A 439 4.60 -1.38 27.59
CA GLY A 439 5.54 -2.50 27.66
C GLY A 439 4.97 -3.80 27.09
N GLY A 440 3.70 -4.11 27.37
CA GLY A 440 3.00 -5.27 26.82
C GLY A 440 2.86 -5.19 25.30
N VAL A 441 2.53 -4.02 24.73
CA VAL A 441 2.42 -3.82 23.29
C VAL A 441 3.76 -4.09 22.60
N PHE A 442 4.86 -3.54 23.12
CA PHE A 442 6.18 -3.80 22.53
C PHE A 442 6.68 -5.23 22.79
N GLY A 443 6.26 -5.87 23.89
CA GLY A 443 6.47 -7.31 24.10
C GLY A 443 5.80 -8.15 23.01
N LEU A 444 4.56 -7.85 22.68
CA LEU A 444 3.82 -8.49 21.58
C LEU A 444 4.51 -8.26 20.22
N ILE A 445 4.86 -7.02 19.90
CA ILE A 445 5.57 -6.66 18.65
C ILE A 445 6.92 -7.40 18.58
N SER A 446 7.69 -7.40 19.66
CA SER A 446 8.99 -8.08 19.70
C SER A 446 8.88 -9.58 19.53
N THR A 447 7.86 -10.20 20.12
CA THR A 447 7.56 -11.63 19.92
C THR A 447 7.24 -11.92 18.45
N ALA A 448 6.40 -11.11 17.81
CA ALA A 448 6.11 -11.23 16.38
C ALA A 448 7.38 -11.07 15.52
N MET A 449 8.26 -10.12 15.86
CA MET A 449 9.54 -9.92 15.15
C MET A 449 10.51 -11.10 15.35
N ILE A 450 10.55 -11.72 16.52
CA ILE A 450 11.34 -12.94 16.75
C ILE A 450 10.83 -14.08 15.84
N ILE A 451 9.52 -14.25 15.73
CA ILE A 451 8.93 -15.25 14.82
C ILE A 451 9.35 -14.95 13.37
N VAL A 452 9.31 -13.69 12.94
CA VAL A 452 9.80 -13.28 11.61
C VAL A 452 11.27 -13.66 11.42
N ILE A 453 12.13 -13.32 12.40
CA ILE A 453 13.57 -13.61 12.32
C ILE A 453 13.80 -15.12 12.19
N VAL A 454 13.21 -15.93 13.07
CA VAL A 454 13.35 -17.38 13.04
C VAL A 454 12.83 -17.97 11.73
N ALA A 455 11.63 -17.57 11.29
CA ALA A 455 11.03 -18.07 10.06
C ALA A 455 11.90 -17.75 8.83
N ILE A 456 12.32 -16.50 8.68
CA ILE A 456 13.11 -16.07 7.51
C ILE A 456 14.55 -16.56 7.56
N ALA A 457 15.21 -16.54 8.73
CA ALA A 457 16.60 -16.98 8.85
C ALA A 457 16.75 -18.49 8.60
N VAL A 458 15.81 -19.30 9.12
CA VAL A 458 15.88 -20.77 9.02
C VAL A 458 15.33 -21.27 7.69
N PHE A 459 14.15 -20.81 7.29
CA PHE A 459 13.43 -21.35 6.12
C PHE A 459 13.52 -20.47 4.87
N GLY A 460 13.96 -19.22 4.98
CA GLY A 460 14.08 -18.30 3.85
C GLY A 460 15.24 -18.70 2.94
N PRO A 461 15.00 -18.93 1.62
CA PRO A 461 16.06 -19.23 0.67
C PRO A 461 16.96 -18.02 0.39
N ASN A 462 18.21 -18.28 0.00
CA ASN A 462 19.10 -17.24 -0.53
C ASN A 462 18.75 -17.00 -2.00
N VAL A 463 18.56 -15.75 -2.38
CA VAL A 463 18.11 -15.36 -3.73
C VAL A 463 19.14 -14.53 -4.51
N ARG A 464 20.10 -13.92 -3.81
CA ARG A 464 21.10 -13.04 -4.44
C ARG A 464 21.92 -13.80 -5.49
N GLY A 465 21.96 -13.23 -6.71
CA GLY A 465 22.74 -13.79 -7.82
C GLY A 465 22.13 -15.02 -8.49
N LYS A 466 20.92 -15.43 -8.13
CA LYS A 466 20.19 -16.47 -8.83
C LYS A 466 19.35 -15.86 -9.96
N PRO A 467 19.34 -16.47 -11.16
CA PRO A 467 18.42 -16.05 -12.21
C PRO A 467 16.97 -16.30 -11.76
N LEU A 468 16.07 -15.40 -12.16
CA LEU A 468 14.65 -15.38 -11.74
C LEU A 468 13.85 -16.64 -12.14
N ASP A 469 14.38 -17.48 -13.02
CA ASP A 469 13.75 -18.68 -13.60
C ASP A 469 14.58 -19.97 -13.38
N ALA A 470 15.48 -19.98 -12.39
CA ALA A 470 16.27 -21.15 -12.02
C ALA A 470 15.62 -21.97 -10.92
#